data_9bd4da4a36749e9a2d0e4c748fd9c25a
#
_entry.id   9bd4da4a36749e9a2d0e4c748fd9c25a
#
_cell.length_a   1.000
_cell.length_b   1.000
_cell.length_c   1.000
_cell.angle_alpha   90.00
_cell.angle_beta   90.00
_cell.angle_gamma   90.00
#
_symmetry.space_group_name_H-M   'P 1'
#
loop_
_entity.id
_entity.type
_entity.pdbx_description
1 polymer ?
#
loop_
_entity_poly.entity_id
_entity_poly.type
_entity_poly.pdbx_seq_one_letter_code
_entity_poly.pdbx_strand_id
1 'polypeptide(L)'
;MSRVAECVIRLRSLRMPTRRRWFVAALLAVTLLAGARSATVFLDAVAETLPDRLGDREFWKLVEDLSEPNGSFRSDNLLSNELQFQHVIPELTRIAQPGRVYLGVGPEQNFTYIAALKPAMVFIIDIRRGNLDLQLLYKALFELSADRAEFVSRLFSKPRPPGLTAKSSAVDIFDAYSTVDSSERLYGENMSSVRNQLFTKHGFDLSEEDLRGIEYVYHAFAMFGPDIKYSPVGLGGGTIQPTYAALMAATDLTGEARGFLSSEDAFAVLKTLQSRNLIVPVVGDFAGAKAIRAVGGYLKQRGALVSAFYLSNVEEYLRQNGVWLDFCANVSELPRDGTSTFIRSTRSGSSDPAEALRSEIGAMSAISNCR
;
A
#
# COMPACT_ATOMS: atom_id res chain seq x y z
N MET A 1 -55.12 -29.24 44.06
CA MET A 1 -56.39 -28.80 44.58
C MET A 1 -56.50 -27.29 44.44
N SER A 2 -57.50 -26.92 43.68
CA SER A 2 -58.42 -25.77 43.72
C SER A 2 -57.86 -24.43 43.25
N ARG A 3 -58.48 -23.73 42.45
CA ARG A 3 -59.70 -23.47 41.68
C ARG A 3 -59.35 -22.31 40.74
N VAL A 4 -59.53 -22.53 39.46
CA VAL A 4 -59.54 -21.45 38.46
C VAL A 4 -60.93 -20.85 38.47
N ALA A 5 -61.05 -19.53 38.71
CA ALA A 5 -62.30 -18.82 38.60
C ALA A 5 -62.44 -18.26 37.19
N GLU A 6 -63.46 -18.72 36.47
CA GLU A 6 -63.92 -18.16 35.19
C GLU A 6 -64.49 -16.76 35.40
N CYS A 7 -63.98 -15.75 34.73
CA CYS A 7 -64.57 -14.43 34.60
C CYS A 7 -65.13 -14.29 33.16
N VAL A 8 -66.45 -14.59 33.04
CA VAL A 8 -67.19 -14.37 31.78
C VAL A 8 -67.62 -12.92 31.73
N ILE A 9 -66.98 -12.12 30.90
CA ILE A 9 -67.44 -10.75 30.61
C ILE A 9 -68.43 -10.78 29.47
N ARG A 10 -69.70 -10.49 29.81
CA ARG A 10 -70.80 -10.23 28.83
C ARG A 10 -70.50 -8.93 28.07
N LEU A 11 -70.16 -9.03 26.82
CA LEU A 11 -70.06 -7.94 25.88
C LEU A 11 -71.53 -7.51 25.49
N ARG A 12 -72.05 -6.42 26.07
CA ARG A 12 -73.20 -5.76 25.58
C ARG A 12 -72.93 -5.11 24.22
N SER A 13 -73.68 -5.49 23.18
CA SER A 13 -73.63 -4.92 21.85
C SER A 13 -74.08 -3.44 21.88
N LEU A 14 -73.11 -2.54 21.87
CA LEU A 14 -73.34 -1.14 21.59
C LEU A 14 -73.46 -0.97 20.07
N ARG A 15 -74.73 -0.72 19.60
CA ARG A 15 -75.04 -0.30 18.24
C ARG A 15 -74.47 1.12 18.06
N MET A 16 -73.31 1.25 17.44
CA MET A 16 -72.85 2.59 17.01
C MET A 16 -73.43 2.97 15.65
N PRO A 17 -73.81 4.25 15.44
CA PRO A 17 -74.30 4.71 14.15
C PRO A 17 -73.25 4.57 13.04
N THR A 18 -73.70 4.18 11.85
CA THR A 18 -72.92 3.82 10.67
C THR A 18 -71.88 4.85 10.27
N ARG A 19 -72.04 6.12 10.50
CA ARG A 19 -71.06 7.18 10.22
C ARG A 19 -69.79 7.10 11.07
N ARG A 20 -69.84 6.58 12.29
CA ARG A 20 -68.70 6.47 13.18
C ARG A 20 -67.77 5.23 12.83
N ARG A 21 -68.34 4.26 12.16
CA ARG A 21 -67.59 3.05 11.71
C ARG A 21 -66.61 3.37 10.59
N TRP A 22 -66.94 4.32 9.72
CA TRP A 22 -66.07 4.72 8.63
C TRP A 22 -64.89 5.57 9.10
N PHE A 23 -65.05 6.38 10.14
CA PHE A 23 -63.94 7.17 10.73
C PHE A 23 -62.91 6.28 11.46
N VAL A 24 -63.33 5.23 12.15
CA VAL A 24 -62.42 4.32 12.84
C VAL A 24 -61.67 3.43 11.83
N ALA A 25 -62.35 3.00 10.77
CA ALA A 25 -61.69 2.24 9.70
C ALA A 25 -60.70 3.11 8.89
N ALA A 26 -61.02 4.39 8.66
CA ALA A 26 -60.10 5.33 7.99
C ALA A 26 -58.90 5.70 8.85
N LEU A 27 -59.06 5.82 10.19
CA LEU A 27 -57.92 6.08 11.09
C LEU A 27 -56.97 4.88 11.19
N LEU A 28 -57.50 3.65 11.24
CA LEU A 28 -56.73 2.43 11.24
C LEU A 28 -55.98 2.18 9.90
N ALA A 29 -56.61 2.55 8.78
CA ALA A 29 -55.95 2.46 7.47
C ALA A 29 -54.85 3.49 7.30
N VAL A 30 -55.00 4.70 7.85
CA VAL A 30 -53.94 5.74 7.81
C VAL A 30 -52.79 5.39 8.74
N THR A 31 -53.01 4.77 9.89
CA THR A 31 -51.93 4.31 10.80
C THR A 31 -51.19 3.11 10.24
N LEU A 32 -51.85 2.20 9.51
CA LEU A 32 -51.19 1.09 8.83
C LEU A 32 -50.39 1.54 7.60
N LEU A 33 -50.81 2.55 6.87
CA LEU A 33 -50.08 3.16 5.77
C LEU A 33 -48.90 4.03 6.23
N ALA A 34 -48.99 4.69 7.38
CA ALA A 34 -47.90 5.43 7.99
C ALA A 34 -46.82 4.48 8.60
N GLY A 35 -47.25 3.35 9.16
CA GLY A 35 -46.35 2.31 9.69
C GLY A 35 -45.60 1.55 8.60
N ALA A 36 -46.18 1.41 7.40
CA ALA A 36 -45.54 0.73 6.27
C ALA A 36 -44.48 1.60 5.53
N ARG A 37 -44.46 2.93 5.78
CA ARG A 37 -43.48 3.84 5.17
C ARG A 37 -42.21 4.07 6.02
N SER A 38 -42.16 3.57 7.27
CA SER A 38 -40.99 3.71 8.13
C SER A 38 -40.10 2.44 8.18
N ALA A 39 -40.40 1.43 7.38
CA ALA A 39 -39.74 0.13 7.47
C ALA A 39 -39.04 -0.28 6.17
N THR A 40 -38.49 0.64 5.38
CA THR A 40 -37.60 0.25 4.27
C THR A 40 -36.82 1.45 3.76
N VAL A 41 -35.86 1.92 4.51
CA VAL A 41 -34.64 2.50 3.98
C VAL A 41 -33.49 1.97 4.84
N PHE A 42 -33.38 0.66 4.96
CA PHE A 42 -32.04 0.05 4.90
C PHE A 42 -31.78 -0.08 3.40
N LEU A 43 -31.28 0.99 2.78
CA LEU A 43 -30.44 0.84 1.62
C LEU A 43 -29.31 -0.08 2.09
N ASP A 44 -29.36 -1.34 1.70
CA ASP A 44 -28.14 -2.13 1.57
C ASP A 44 -27.21 -1.24 0.75
N ALA A 45 -26.29 -0.57 1.41
CA ALA A 45 -25.18 0.07 0.75
C ALA A 45 -24.48 -1.11 0.07
N VAL A 46 -24.70 -1.26 -1.23
CA VAL A 46 -23.96 -2.21 -2.06
C VAL A 46 -22.50 -1.89 -1.75
N ALA A 47 -21.81 -2.84 -1.14
CA ALA A 47 -20.41 -2.65 -0.83
C ALA A 47 -19.71 -2.27 -2.13
N GLU A 48 -19.12 -1.07 -2.19
CA GLU A 48 -18.35 -0.67 -3.35
C GLU A 48 -17.20 -1.67 -3.51
N THR A 49 -17.03 -2.19 -4.71
CA THR A 49 -15.87 -3.04 -5.01
C THR A 49 -14.62 -2.18 -5.17
N LEU A 50 -13.42 -2.78 -5.02
CA LEU A 50 -12.18 -2.09 -5.35
C LEU A 50 -12.23 -1.60 -6.81
N PRO A 51 -11.79 -0.37 -7.08
CA PRO A 51 -11.77 0.15 -8.44
C PRO A 51 -10.69 -0.54 -9.27
N ASP A 52 -10.97 -0.77 -10.56
CA ASP A 52 -9.97 -1.23 -11.53
C ASP A 52 -8.98 -0.12 -11.91
N ARG A 53 -9.34 1.13 -11.61
CA ARG A 53 -8.57 2.35 -11.84
C ARG A 53 -9.12 3.49 -10.99
N LEU A 54 -8.24 4.35 -10.47
CA LEU A 54 -8.62 5.65 -9.92
C LEU A 54 -8.37 6.75 -10.96
N GLY A 55 -9.30 7.71 -11.04
CA GLY A 55 -9.04 8.95 -11.76
C GLY A 55 -7.98 9.78 -11.04
N ASP A 56 -7.25 10.66 -11.76
CA ASP A 56 -6.13 11.40 -11.17
C ASP A 56 -6.53 12.25 -9.96
N ARG A 57 -7.69 12.94 -10.04
CA ARG A 57 -8.23 13.70 -8.92
C ARG A 57 -8.64 12.82 -7.75
N GLU A 58 -9.23 11.67 -8.02
CA GLU A 58 -9.65 10.70 -7.01
C GLU A 58 -8.43 10.09 -6.31
N PHE A 59 -7.40 9.74 -7.06
CA PHE A 59 -6.13 9.26 -6.53
C PHE A 59 -5.49 10.28 -5.59
N TRP A 60 -5.34 11.53 -6.05
CA TRP A 60 -4.71 12.56 -5.22
C TRP A 60 -5.51 12.88 -3.96
N LYS A 61 -6.83 12.99 -4.11
CA LYS A 61 -7.73 13.13 -2.97
C LYS A 61 -7.59 11.97 -1.97
N LEU A 62 -7.47 10.74 -2.45
CA LEU A 62 -7.29 9.57 -1.59
C LEU A 62 -5.94 9.63 -0.85
N VAL A 63 -4.85 10.04 -1.51
CA VAL A 63 -3.54 10.27 -0.88
C VAL A 63 -3.68 11.28 0.28
N GLU A 64 -4.34 12.41 0.04
CA GLU A 64 -4.54 13.45 1.05
C GLU A 64 -5.47 13.01 2.20
N ASP A 65 -6.60 12.40 1.87
CA ASP A 65 -7.60 11.95 2.84
C ASP A 65 -7.02 10.90 3.81
N LEU A 66 -6.14 10.02 3.33
CA LEU A 66 -5.54 8.98 4.15
C LEU A 66 -4.30 9.44 4.92
N SER A 67 -3.61 10.49 4.44
CA SER A 67 -2.34 10.92 5.01
C SER A 67 -2.49 11.72 6.30
N GLU A 68 -1.47 11.62 7.12
CA GLU A 68 -1.18 12.39 8.32
C GLU A 68 -0.16 13.51 8.01
N PRO A 69 0.05 14.47 8.92
CA PRO A 69 1.17 15.38 8.81
C PRO A 69 2.51 14.64 8.73
N ASN A 70 3.49 15.26 8.04
CA ASN A 70 4.83 14.71 7.90
C ASN A 70 5.47 14.43 9.27
N GLY A 71 5.89 13.19 9.48
CA GLY A 71 6.71 12.80 10.62
C GLY A 71 8.21 12.77 10.27
N SER A 72 9.02 12.29 11.18
CA SER A 72 10.48 12.22 11.00
C SER A 72 11.02 10.83 11.27
N PHE A 73 12.05 10.46 10.52
CA PHE A 73 12.87 9.29 10.77
C PHE A 73 14.34 9.65 10.58
N ARG A 74 15.25 8.92 11.21
CA ARG A 74 16.68 9.25 11.28
C ARG A 74 17.45 9.08 9.97
N SER A 75 16.87 8.46 8.95
CA SER A 75 17.52 8.18 7.66
C SER A 75 16.57 8.39 6.50
N ASP A 76 17.12 8.63 5.31
CA ASP A 76 16.34 8.91 4.11
C ASP A 76 15.60 7.70 3.57
N ASN A 77 16.12 6.50 3.78
CA ASN A 77 15.56 5.23 3.29
C ASN A 77 15.24 5.30 1.79
N LEU A 78 16.20 5.74 0.98
CA LEU A 78 15.99 5.87 -0.47
C LEU A 78 15.83 4.53 -1.18
N LEU A 79 16.36 3.47 -0.60
CA LEU A 79 16.18 2.08 -1.01
C LEU A 79 16.21 1.15 0.20
N SER A 80 15.93 -0.13 -0.02
CA SER A 80 16.00 -1.16 1.02
C SER A 80 17.43 -1.44 1.46
N ASN A 81 17.59 -1.98 2.67
CA ASN A 81 18.83 -2.55 3.17
C ASN A 81 18.73 -4.05 3.48
N GLU A 82 17.71 -4.72 2.95
CA GLU A 82 17.35 -6.11 3.24
C GLU A 82 17.71 -7.01 2.05
N LEU A 83 18.93 -7.51 1.95
CA LEU A 83 19.36 -8.29 0.80
C LEU A 83 18.58 -9.61 0.61
N GLN A 84 18.12 -10.22 1.72
CA GLN A 84 17.43 -11.52 1.71
C GLN A 84 15.90 -11.41 1.52
N PHE A 85 15.38 -10.25 1.13
CA PHE A 85 13.94 -10.00 1.06
C PHE A 85 13.17 -10.91 0.09
N GLN A 86 13.85 -11.48 -0.91
CA GLN A 86 13.21 -12.39 -1.87
C GLN A 86 12.97 -13.80 -1.32
N HIS A 87 13.63 -14.19 -0.21
CA HIS A 87 13.56 -15.54 0.34
C HIS A 87 12.14 -15.95 0.78
N VAL A 88 11.29 -14.99 1.14
CA VAL A 88 9.91 -15.25 1.58
C VAL A 88 8.92 -15.39 0.43
N ILE A 89 9.28 -15.00 -0.81
CA ILE A 89 8.34 -14.91 -1.93
C ILE A 89 7.70 -16.26 -2.29
N PRO A 90 8.43 -17.38 -2.36
CA PRO A 90 7.80 -18.67 -2.68
C PRO A 90 6.69 -19.06 -1.72
N GLU A 91 6.89 -18.91 -0.42
CA GLU A 91 5.88 -19.20 0.58
C GLU A 91 4.78 -18.14 0.59
N LEU A 92 5.11 -16.86 0.44
CA LEU A 92 4.16 -15.78 0.37
C LEU A 92 3.16 -15.97 -0.78
N THR A 93 3.64 -16.35 -1.96
CA THR A 93 2.78 -16.61 -3.13
C THR A 93 1.93 -17.86 -2.97
N ARG A 94 2.39 -18.84 -2.20
CA ARG A 94 1.61 -20.05 -1.89
C ARG A 94 0.40 -19.76 -1.00
N ILE A 95 0.51 -18.78 -0.09
CA ILE A 95 -0.54 -18.42 0.88
C ILE A 95 -1.49 -17.38 0.30
N ALA A 96 -0.96 -16.44 -0.48
CA ALA A 96 -1.68 -15.28 -0.95
C ALA A 96 -2.90 -15.63 -1.80
N GLN A 97 -3.95 -14.83 -1.65
CA GLN A 97 -5.17 -14.95 -2.44
C GLN A 97 -5.26 -13.84 -3.47
N PRO A 98 -5.68 -14.13 -4.72
CA PRO A 98 -5.85 -13.12 -5.77
C PRO A 98 -6.87 -12.04 -5.40
N GLY A 99 -6.76 -10.85 -6.03
CA GLY A 99 -7.75 -9.79 -5.91
C GLY A 99 -7.77 -9.05 -4.57
N ARG A 100 -6.78 -9.29 -3.72
CA ARG A 100 -6.65 -8.65 -2.40
C ARG A 100 -5.72 -7.45 -2.44
N VAL A 101 -5.62 -6.78 -1.30
CA VAL A 101 -4.85 -5.54 -1.13
C VAL A 101 -3.51 -5.83 -0.46
N TYR A 102 -2.47 -5.17 -0.95
CA TYR A 102 -1.15 -5.16 -0.34
C TYR A 102 -0.93 -3.86 0.41
N LEU A 103 -0.39 -3.96 1.63
CA LEU A 103 0.13 -2.83 2.39
C LEU A 103 1.65 -2.97 2.55
N GLY A 104 2.35 -1.83 2.58
CA GLY A 104 3.79 -1.85 2.81
C GLY A 104 4.33 -0.55 3.38
N VAL A 105 5.62 -0.56 3.76
CA VAL A 105 6.35 0.59 4.25
C VAL A 105 7.61 0.82 3.44
N GLY A 106 8.00 2.09 3.30
CA GLY A 106 9.30 2.46 2.74
C GLY A 106 9.41 2.33 1.23
N PRO A 107 10.63 1.97 0.73
CA PRO A 107 10.98 2.15 -0.67
C PRO A 107 10.62 0.98 -1.58
N GLU A 108 11.43 0.77 -2.62
CA GLU A 108 11.21 -0.10 -3.79
C GLU A 108 11.10 -1.60 -3.49
N GLN A 109 11.52 -2.09 -2.34
CA GLN A 109 11.36 -3.49 -1.95
C GLN A 109 9.91 -3.95 -2.08
N ASN A 110 8.97 -3.07 -1.78
CA ASN A 110 7.54 -3.29 -1.97
C ASN A 110 7.20 -3.74 -3.39
N PHE A 111 7.87 -3.20 -4.41
CA PHE A 111 7.58 -3.51 -5.81
C PHE A 111 7.81 -4.98 -6.14
N THR A 112 8.80 -5.60 -5.51
CA THR A 112 9.05 -7.04 -5.68
C THR A 112 7.90 -7.89 -5.12
N TYR A 113 7.41 -7.56 -3.92
CA TYR A 113 6.25 -8.25 -3.35
C TYR A 113 4.97 -7.98 -4.17
N ILE A 114 4.78 -6.76 -4.64
CA ILE A 114 3.65 -6.38 -5.49
C ILE A 114 3.69 -7.15 -6.82
N ALA A 115 4.86 -7.25 -7.46
CA ALA A 115 5.02 -8.01 -8.70
C ALA A 115 4.69 -9.50 -8.50
N ALA A 116 5.09 -10.08 -7.38
CA ALA A 116 4.83 -11.48 -7.03
C ALA A 116 3.35 -11.73 -6.71
N LEU A 117 2.70 -10.86 -5.93
CA LEU A 117 1.35 -11.03 -5.41
C LEU A 117 0.26 -10.56 -6.38
N LYS A 118 0.58 -9.63 -7.27
CA LYS A 118 -0.36 -9.00 -8.23
C LYS A 118 -1.66 -8.54 -7.54
N PRO A 119 -1.57 -7.68 -6.51
CA PRO A 119 -2.73 -7.26 -5.75
C PRO A 119 -3.67 -6.39 -6.60
N ALA A 120 -4.94 -6.32 -6.21
CA ALA A 120 -5.90 -5.42 -6.85
C ALA A 120 -5.61 -3.95 -6.55
N MET A 121 -5.08 -3.64 -5.36
CA MET A 121 -4.72 -2.29 -4.93
C MET A 121 -3.60 -2.35 -3.89
N VAL A 122 -2.84 -1.27 -3.77
CA VAL A 122 -1.66 -1.15 -2.91
C VAL A 122 -1.70 0.14 -2.12
N PHE A 123 -1.32 0.08 -0.83
CA PHE A 123 -1.03 1.27 -0.02
C PHE A 123 0.38 1.17 0.54
N ILE A 124 1.23 2.16 0.24
CA ILE A 124 2.59 2.29 0.79
C ILE A 124 2.52 3.38 1.86
N ILE A 125 2.61 2.98 3.13
CA ILE A 125 2.46 3.88 4.28
C ILE A 125 3.83 4.11 4.90
N ASP A 126 4.27 5.35 4.99
CA ASP A 126 5.54 5.71 5.65
C ASP A 126 5.34 7.00 6.46
N ILE A 127 6.02 7.10 7.58
CA ILE A 127 5.92 8.27 8.46
C ILE A 127 6.46 9.56 7.79
N ARG A 128 7.34 9.42 6.79
CA ARG A 128 7.99 10.53 6.11
C ARG A 128 7.29 10.90 4.79
N ARG A 129 7.06 12.18 4.59
CA ARG A 129 6.61 12.69 3.29
C ARG A 129 7.63 12.44 2.18
N GLY A 130 8.93 12.46 2.50
CA GLY A 130 9.98 12.10 1.53
C GLY A 130 9.84 10.71 0.91
N ASN A 131 9.18 9.75 1.60
CA ASN A 131 8.83 8.49 0.96
C ASN A 131 7.67 8.64 -0.03
N LEU A 132 6.69 9.51 0.23
CA LEU A 132 5.65 9.85 -0.75
C LEU A 132 6.28 10.44 -2.01
N ASP A 133 7.23 11.37 -1.87
CA ASP A 133 7.97 11.98 -2.98
C ASP A 133 8.73 10.93 -3.80
N LEU A 134 9.39 9.99 -3.11
CA LEU A 134 10.05 8.83 -3.74
C LEU A 134 9.05 7.96 -4.53
N GLN A 135 7.88 7.67 -3.96
CA GLN A 135 6.85 6.86 -4.64
C GLN A 135 6.25 7.59 -5.86
N LEU A 136 6.11 8.91 -5.79
CA LEU A 136 5.67 9.73 -6.94
C LEU A 136 6.73 9.76 -8.04
N LEU A 137 8.02 9.86 -7.69
CA LEU A 137 9.12 9.71 -8.65
C LEU A 137 9.03 8.36 -9.36
N TYR A 138 8.93 7.27 -8.62
CA TYR A 138 8.78 5.93 -9.20
C TYR A 138 7.54 5.83 -10.10
N LYS A 139 6.40 6.39 -9.67
CA LYS A 139 5.18 6.42 -10.49
C LYS A 139 5.46 7.04 -11.86
N ALA A 140 6.04 8.23 -11.87
CA ALA A 140 6.36 8.90 -13.13
C ALA A 140 7.35 8.09 -13.99
N LEU A 141 8.38 7.50 -13.39
CA LEU A 141 9.37 6.71 -14.11
C LEU A 141 8.78 5.42 -14.70
N PHE A 142 7.92 4.70 -13.97
CA PHE A 142 7.21 3.54 -14.51
C PHE A 142 6.34 3.91 -15.70
N GLU A 143 5.61 5.00 -15.62
CA GLU A 143 4.71 5.45 -16.69
C GLU A 143 5.46 5.91 -17.93
N LEU A 144 6.59 6.60 -17.74
CA LEU A 144 7.42 7.15 -18.82
C LEU A 144 8.29 6.10 -19.52
N SER A 145 8.52 4.94 -18.92
CA SER A 145 9.44 3.94 -19.44
C SER A 145 8.70 2.86 -20.24
N ALA A 146 9.23 2.51 -21.41
CA ALA A 146 8.65 1.44 -22.22
C ALA A 146 8.96 0.04 -21.65
N ASP A 147 10.18 -0.15 -21.14
CA ASP A 147 10.70 -1.41 -20.62
C ASP A 147 11.62 -1.20 -19.40
N ARG A 148 12.13 -2.29 -18.83
CA ARG A 148 13.03 -2.26 -17.65
C ARG A 148 14.32 -1.51 -17.92
N ALA A 149 14.90 -1.69 -19.09
CA ALA A 149 16.16 -1.03 -19.45
C ALA A 149 15.96 0.48 -19.56
N GLU A 150 14.86 0.95 -20.14
CA GLU A 150 14.54 2.39 -20.15
C GLU A 150 14.26 2.92 -18.74
N PHE A 151 13.57 2.13 -17.91
CA PHE A 151 13.34 2.51 -16.52
C PHE A 151 14.66 2.73 -15.77
N VAL A 152 15.64 1.83 -15.90
CA VAL A 152 16.96 1.95 -15.30
C VAL A 152 17.73 3.14 -15.89
N SER A 153 17.63 3.37 -17.21
CA SER A 153 18.19 4.55 -17.89
C SER A 153 17.67 5.84 -17.26
N ARG A 154 16.36 5.96 -17.11
CA ARG A 154 15.71 7.15 -16.54
C ARG A 154 16.04 7.33 -15.06
N LEU A 155 15.95 6.26 -14.27
CA LEU A 155 16.19 6.30 -12.83
C LEU A 155 17.60 6.84 -12.51
N PHE A 156 18.61 6.40 -13.25
CA PHE A 156 20.00 6.80 -13.02
C PHE A 156 20.51 7.88 -13.98
N SER A 157 19.67 8.41 -14.85
CA SER A 157 20.05 9.40 -15.86
C SER A 157 21.24 8.96 -16.72
N LYS A 158 21.31 7.68 -17.07
CA LYS A 158 22.37 7.08 -17.87
C LYS A 158 21.86 6.78 -19.30
N PRO A 159 22.67 7.05 -20.34
CA PRO A 159 22.34 6.59 -21.68
C PRO A 159 22.10 5.09 -21.73
N ARG A 160 21.06 4.66 -22.44
CA ARG A 160 20.75 3.21 -22.56
C ARG A 160 21.88 2.49 -23.29
N PRO A 161 22.55 1.47 -22.66
CA PRO A 161 23.52 0.65 -23.34
C PRO A 161 22.90 -0.13 -24.51
N PRO A 162 23.67 -0.36 -25.60
CA PRO A 162 23.21 -1.23 -26.68
C PRO A 162 23.12 -2.69 -26.24
N GLY A 163 22.33 -3.50 -26.96
CA GLY A 163 22.24 -4.95 -26.77
C GLY A 163 21.27 -5.41 -25.68
N LEU A 164 20.73 -4.52 -24.83
CA LEU A 164 19.70 -4.88 -23.85
C LEU A 164 18.35 -5.18 -24.51
N THR A 165 17.79 -6.33 -24.17
CA THR A 165 16.53 -6.86 -24.72
C THR A 165 15.58 -7.27 -23.58
N ALA A 166 14.36 -7.63 -23.92
CA ALA A 166 13.39 -8.20 -22.97
C ALA A 166 13.86 -9.51 -22.29
N LYS A 167 14.88 -10.17 -22.86
CA LYS A 167 15.45 -11.41 -22.30
C LYS A 167 16.67 -11.16 -21.40
N SER A 168 17.21 -9.94 -21.35
CA SER A 168 18.30 -9.59 -20.47
C SER A 168 17.89 -9.79 -19.02
N SER A 169 18.69 -10.45 -18.20
CA SER A 169 18.46 -10.58 -16.78
C SER A 169 18.66 -9.24 -16.05
N ALA A 170 18.23 -9.13 -14.79
CA ALA A 170 18.55 -7.95 -14.00
C ALA A 170 20.08 -7.75 -13.89
N VAL A 171 20.83 -8.82 -13.72
CA VAL A 171 22.32 -8.79 -13.68
C VAL A 171 22.85 -8.19 -14.98
N ASP A 172 22.43 -8.70 -16.16
CA ASP A 172 22.89 -8.17 -17.46
C ASP A 172 22.58 -6.67 -17.60
N ILE A 173 21.41 -6.23 -17.13
CA ILE A 173 21.01 -4.82 -17.18
C ILE A 173 21.96 -4.00 -16.31
N PHE A 174 22.15 -4.35 -15.05
CA PHE A 174 22.98 -3.57 -14.12
C PHE A 174 24.45 -3.60 -14.50
N ASP A 175 24.98 -4.72 -14.99
CA ASP A 175 26.34 -4.84 -15.52
C ASP A 175 26.57 -3.90 -16.72
N ALA A 176 25.60 -3.86 -17.65
CA ALA A 176 25.67 -2.94 -18.79
C ALA A 176 25.67 -1.47 -18.34
N TYR A 177 24.81 -1.09 -17.36
CA TYR A 177 24.77 0.27 -16.84
C TYR A 177 25.94 0.65 -15.94
N SER A 178 26.69 -0.31 -15.37
CA SER A 178 27.87 -0.03 -14.55
C SER A 178 28.99 0.64 -15.33
N THR A 179 29.05 0.40 -16.64
CA THR A 179 30.07 0.93 -17.56
C THR A 179 29.71 2.27 -18.19
N VAL A 180 28.54 2.82 -17.89
CA VAL A 180 28.03 4.06 -18.50
C VAL A 180 27.95 5.16 -17.44
N ASP A 181 28.44 6.34 -17.77
CA ASP A 181 28.33 7.50 -16.88
C ASP A 181 26.95 8.15 -16.91
N SER A 182 26.57 8.80 -15.81
CA SER A 182 25.38 9.64 -15.76
C SER A 182 25.53 10.85 -16.67
N SER A 183 24.43 11.37 -17.18
CA SER A 183 24.40 12.50 -18.10
C SER A 183 23.56 13.63 -17.51
N GLU A 184 24.18 14.79 -17.28
CA GLU A 184 23.51 16.02 -16.85
C GLU A 184 22.36 16.41 -17.79
N ARG A 185 22.54 16.23 -19.09
CA ARG A 185 21.50 16.47 -20.08
C ARG A 185 20.31 15.54 -19.85
N LEU A 186 20.54 14.23 -19.70
CA LEU A 186 19.46 13.27 -19.44
C LEU A 186 18.79 13.53 -18.08
N TYR A 187 19.56 13.93 -17.06
CA TYR A 187 19.00 14.33 -15.78
C TYR A 187 17.99 15.47 -15.94
N GLY A 188 18.36 16.54 -16.62
CA GLY A 188 17.48 17.69 -16.88
C GLY A 188 16.24 17.31 -17.70
N GLU A 189 16.42 16.51 -18.77
CA GLU A 189 15.31 16.02 -19.63
C GLU A 189 14.35 15.13 -18.85
N ASN A 190 14.87 14.19 -18.06
CA ASN A 190 14.06 13.29 -17.25
C ASN A 190 13.34 14.03 -16.13
N MET A 191 14.02 14.95 -15.43
CA MET A 191 13.39 15.76 -14.38
C MET A 191 12.23 16.60 -14.94
N SER A 192 12.44 17.20 -16.11
CA SER A 192 11.38 17.93 -16.82
C SER A 192 10.22 17.00 -17.19
N SER A 193 10.52 15.78 -17.63
CA SER A 193 9.51 14.78 -17.98
C SER A 193 8.72 14.31 -16.75
N VAL A 194 9.39 14.09 -15.60
CA VAL A 194 8.76 13.73 -14.32
C VAL A 194 7.82 14.86 -13.86
N ARG A 195 8.31 16.11 -13.87
CA ARG A 195 7.46 17.27 -13.52
C ARG A 195 6.24 17.37 -14.42
N ASN A 196 6.43 17.26 -15.74
CA ASN A 196 5.32 17.30 -16.69
C ASN A 196 4.32 16.15 -16.45
N GLN A 197 4.80 14.95 -16.16
CA GLN A 197 3.95 13.76 -15.87
C GLN A 197 3.08 14.01 -14.64
N LEU A 198 3.66 14.47 -13.53
CA LEU A 198 2.95 14.63 -12.26
C LEU A 198 2.05 15.87 -12.24
N PHE A 199 2.54 17.02 -12.72
CA PHE A 199 1.81 18.29 -12.68
C PHE A 199 0.86 18.49 -13.83
N THR A 200 1.36 18.32 -15.09
CA THR A 200 0.58 18.69 -16.26
C THR A 200 -0.38 17.58 -16.65
N LYS A 201 0.11 16.35 -16.67
CA LYS A 201 -0.68 15.23 -17.12
C LYS A 201 -1.63 14.70 -16.05
N HIS A 202 -1.14 14.45 -14.84
CA HIS A 202 -1.96 14.00 -13.73
C HIS A 202 -2.66 15.15 -12.99
N GLY A 203 -2.08 16.35 -13.02
CA GLY A 203 -2.65 17.51 -12.32
C GLY A 203 -2.64 17.36 -10.80
N PHE A 204 -1.64 16.67 -10.24
CA PHE A 204 -1.52 16.56 -8.78
C PHE A 204 -1.16 17.89 -8.16
N ASP A 205 -1.84 18.24 -7.06
CA ASP A 205 -1.61 19.50 -6.32
C ASP A 205 -0.40 19.33 -5.38
N LEU A 206 0.79 19.27 -5.99
CA LEU A 206 2.06 19.13 -5.28
C LEU A 206 2.56 20.49 -4.80
N SER A 207 2.99 20.54 -3.56
CA SER A 207 3.62 21.73 -2.98
C SER A 207 5.03 21.93 -3.55
N GLU A 208 5.57 23.14 -3.38
CA GLU A 208 6.99 23.43 -3.66
C GLU A 208 7.96 22.56 -2.83
N GLU A 209 7.51 22.10 -1.64
CA GLU A 209 8.29 21.19 -0.81
C GLU A 209 8.34 19.79 -1.42
N ASP A 210 7.21 19.28 -1.93
CA ASP A 210 7.15 17.99 -2.63
C ASP A 210 8.04 18.00 -3.88
N LEU A 211 8.04 19.11 -4.62
CA LEU A 211 8.91 19.25 -5.79
C LEU A 211 10.38 19.17 -5.41
N ARG A 212 10.78 19.88 -4.35
CA ARG A 212 12.15 19.80 -3.85
C ARG A 212 12.48 18.42 -3.31
N GLY A 213 11.52 17.74 -2.67
CA GLY A 213 11.67 16.36 -2.20
C GLY A 213 11.90 15.37 -3.36
N ILE A 214 11.09 15.45 -4.41
CA ILE A 214 11.24 14.64 -5.63
C ILE A 214 12.59 14.91 -6.30
N GLU A 215 13.00 16.18 -6.42
CA GLU A 215 14.29 16.56 -7.02
C GLU A 215 15.46 16.05 -6.17
N TYR A 216 15.39 16.17 -4.85
CA TYR A 216 16.41 15.65 -3.92
C TYR A 216 16.60 14.14 -4.10
N VAL A 217 15.51 13.37 -4.10
CA VAL A 217 15.55 11.93 -4.29
C VAL A 217 16.13 11.59 -5.66
N TYR A 218 15.64 12.22 -6.71
CA TYR A 218 16.09 11.95 -8.07
C TYR A 218 17.56 12.30 -8.28
N HIS A 219 18.02 13.41 -7.71
CA HIS A 219 19.43 13.80 -7.74
C HIS A 219 20.33 12.72 -7.09
N ALA A 220 19.89 12.14 -5.96
CA ALA A 220 20.65 11.07 -5.30
C ALA A 220 20.76 9.83 -6.21
N PHE A 221 19.68 9.41 -6.87
CA PHE A 221 19.74 8.29 -7.84
C PHE A 221 20.65 8.59 -9.03
N ALA A 222 20.57 9.78 -9.60
CA ALA A 222 21.42 10.17 -10.73
C ALA A 222 22.91 10.28 -10.34
N MET A 223 23.20 10.79 -9.13
CA MET A 223 24.57 10.99 -8.64
C MET A 223 25.26 9.67 -8.32
N PHE A 224 24.59 8.79 -7.58
CA PHE A 224 25.19 7.54 -7.10
C PHE A 224 24.99 6.36 -8.07
N GLY A 225 24.04 6.49 -9.02
CA GLY A 225 23.74 5.45 -9.98
C GLY A 225 23.32 4.12 -9.35
N PRO A 226 23.61 2.97 -10.01
CA PRO A 226 23.32 1.65 -9.48
C PRO A 226 23.98 1.32 -8.14
N ASP A 227 25.03 2.06 -7.75
CA ASP A 227 25.77 1.89 -6.49
C ASP A 227 25.14 2.65 -5.32
N ILE A 228 24.04 3.35 -5.52
CA ILE A 228 23.30 4.03 -4.46
C ILE A 228 22.93 3.05 -3.34
N LYS A 229 23.01 3.54 -2.09
CA LYS A 229 22.72 2.77 -0.88
C LYS A 229 21.57 3.39 -0.10
N TYR A 230 21.05 2.64 0.85
CA TYR A 230 19.92 2.99 1.73
C TYR A 230 19.94 4.43 2.26
N SER A 231 21.10 4.91 2.71
CA SER A 231 21.31 6.30 3.12
C SER A 231 22.64 6.78 2.56
N PRO A 232 22.65 7.44 1.40
CA PRO A 232 23.89 7.89 0.77
C PRO A 232 24.57 9.02 1.52
N VAL A 233 23.82 9.76 2.35
CA VAL A 233 24.32 10.91 3.12
C VAL A 233 24.14 10.67 4.62
N GLY A 234 25.23 10.57 5.37
CA GLY A 234 25.23 10.91 6.80
C GLY A 234 25.09 9.81 7.84
N LEU A 235 24.98 8.54 7.51
CA LEU A 235 25.20 7.48 8.51
C LEU A 235 26.63 6.96 8.37
N GLY A 236 27.57 7.70 8.93
CA GLY A 236 28.94 7.27 9.10
C GLY A 236 28.98 6.01 9.95
N GLY A 237 29.72 5.03 9.48
CA GLY A 237 30.17 3.95 10.31
C GLY A 237 29.78 2.55 9.88
N GLY A 238 30.63 1.92 9.08
CA GLY A 238 30.95 0.50 9.25
C GLY A 238 29.94 -0.55 8.81
N THR A 239 28.71 -0.23 8.50
CA THR A 239 27.76 -1.23 8.01
C THR A 239 27.82 -1.29 6.50
N ILE A 240 28.27 -2.43 5.95
CA ILE A 240 28.21 -2.70 4.52
C ILE A 240 26.71 -2.83 4.17
N GLN A 241 26.19 -1.84 3.46
CA GLN A 241 24.80 -1.86 2.97
C GLN A 241 24.80 -2.32 1.52
N PRO A 242 23.78 -3.09 1.08
CA PRO A 242 23.64 -3.46 -0.32
C PRO A 242 23.45 -2.22 -1.19
N THR A 243 23.90 -2.29 -2.44
CA THR A 243 23.61 -1.31 -3.47
C THR A 243 22.25 -1.62 -4.12
N TYR A 244 21.70 -0.65 -4.86
CA TYR A 244 20.49 -0.91 -5.65
C TYR A 244 20.69 -2.06 -6.63
N ALA A 245 21.83 -2.10 -7.33
CA ALA A 245 22.16 -3.20 -8.24
C ALA A 245 22.21 -4.55 -7.51
N ALA A 246 22.81 -4.62 -6.32
CA ALA A 246 22.87 -5.85 -5.52
C ALA A 246 21.48 -6.32 -5.10
N LEU A 247 20.58 -5.41 -4.68
CA LEU A 247 19.21 -5.73 -4.33
C LEU A 247 18.42 -6.29 -5.52
N MET A 248 18.60 -5.69 -6.70
CA MET A 248 17.87 -6.11 -7.91
C MET A 248 18.43 -7.40 -8.52
N ALA A 249 19.72 -7.70 -8.30
CA ALA A 249 20.36 -8.94 -8.70
C ALA A 249 20.17 -10.09 -7.69
N ALA A 250 19.63 -9.82 -6.50
CA ALA A 250 19.39 -10.84 -5.48
C ALA A 250 18.42 -11.92 -5.97
N THR A 251 18.53 -13.10 -5.35
CA THR A 251 17.69 -14.27 -5.68
C THR A 251 17.01 -14.80 -4.42
N ASP A 252 16.03 -15.69 -4.60
CA ASP A 252 15.49 -16.49 -3.51
C ASP A 252 16.44 -17.64 -3.12
N LEU A 253 16.03 -18.45 -2.13
CA LEU A 253 16.80 -19.61 -1.66
C LEU A 253 17.02 -20.72 -2.72
N THR A 254 16.29 -20.67 -3.84
CA THR A 254 16.45 -21.61 -4.96
C THR A 254 17.36 -21.06 -6.06
N GLY A 255 17.85 -19.84 -5.91
CA GLY A 255 18.65 -19.13 -6.91
C GLY A 255 17.81 -18.45 -8.01
N GLU A 256 16.48 -18.38 -7.84
CA GLU A 256 15.59 -17.70 -8.80
C GLU A 256 15.49 -16.21 -8.48
N ALA A 257 15.71 -15.36 -9.49
CA ALA A 257 15.53 -13.92 -9.39
C ALA A 257 14.04 -13.57 -9.43
N ARG A 258 13.52 -13.00 -8.32
CA ARG A 258 12.11 -12.63 -8.17
C ARG A 258 11.89 -11.14 -8.07
N GLY A 259 12.93 -10.35 -8.22
CA GLY A 259 12.85 -8.88 -8.18
C GLY A 259 11.91 -8.32 -9.25
N PHE A 260 11.34 -7.15 -9.02
CA PHE A 260 10.45 -6.50 -9.99
C PHE A 260 11.13 -6.13 -11.31
N LEU A 261 12.47 -6.09 -11.32
CA LEU A 261 13.29 -5.93 -12.53
C LEU A 261 13.83 -7.26 -13.08
N SER A 262 13.41 -8.41 -12.56
CA SER A 262 13.88 -9.72 -13.04
C SER A 262 13.32 -10.08 -14.42
N SER A 263 12.14 -9.61 -14.78
CA SER A 263 11.49 -9.88 -16.07
C SER A 263 10.60 -8.71 -16.51
N GLU A 264 10.32 -8.63 -17.82
CA GLU A 264 9.36 -7.64 -18.34
C GLU A 264 7.95 -7.87 -17.80
N ASP A 265 7.56 -9.10 -17.52
CA ASP A 265 6.25 -9.42 -16.94
C ASP A 265 6.14 -8.88 -15.51
N ALA A 266 7.18 -9.03 -14.68
CA ALA A 266 7.21 -8.47 -13.33
C ALA A 266 7.15 -6.93 -13.37
N PHE A 267 7.91 -6.29 -14.26
CA PHE A 267 7.89 -4.85 -14.48
C PHE A 267 6.52 -4.35 -14.98
N ALA A 268 5.88 -5.08 -15.89
CA ALA A 268 4.57 -4.73 -16.46
C ALA A 268 3.46 -4.71 -15.41
N VAL A 269 3.54 -5.56 -14.36
CA VAL A 269 2.61 -5.51 -13.23
C VAL A 269 2.67 -4.14 -12.57
N LEU A 270 3.87 -3.67 -12.20
CA LEU A 270 4.05 -2.37 -11.55
C LEU A 270 3.61 -1.23 -12.46
N LYS A 271 4.06 -1.24 -13.71
CA LYS A 271 3.68 -0.22 -14.70
C LYS A 271 2.15 -0.13 -14.85
N THR A 272 1.47 -1.28 -14.89
CA THR A 272 0.01 -1.34 -14.99
C THR A 272 -0.66 -0.74 -13.76
N LEU A 273 -0.24 -1.12 -12.55
CA LEU A 273 -0.81 -0.58 -11.31
C LEU A 273 -0.55 0.92 -11.17
N GLN A 274 0.67 1.40 -11.51
CA GLN A 274 1.02 2.82 -11.51
C GLN A 274 0.16 3.62 -12.50
N SER A 275 0.03 3.14 -13.74
CA SER A 275 -0.77 3.80 -14.78
C SER A 275 -2.28 3.79 -14.50
N ARG A 276 -2.74 2.94 -13.60
CA ARG A 276 -4.12 2.87 -13.11
C ARG A 276 -4.34 3.60 -11.79
N ASN A 277 -3.30 4.25 -11.23
CA ASN A 277 -3.36 4.91 -9.93
C ASN A 277 -3.73 3.96 -8.77
N LEU A 278 -3.29 2.70 -8.84
CA LEU A 278 -3.62 1.67 -7.85
C LEU A 278 -2.50 1.41 -6.82
N ILE A 279 -1.37 2.11 -6.92
CA ILE A 279 -0.34 2.17 -5.87
C ILE A 279 -0.44 3.53 -5.21
N VAL A 280 -1.04 3.59 -4.02
CA VAL A 280 -1.37 4.81 -3.28
C VAL A 280 -0.34 5.02 -2.18
N PRO A 281 0.54 6.04 -2.29
CA PRO A 281 1.43 6.40 -1.20
C PRO A 281 0.65 7.17 -0.12
N VAL A 282 0.95 6.89 1.15
CA VAL A 282 0.29 7.50 2.31
C VAL A 282 1.35 7.93 3.31
N VAL A 283 1.31 9.18 3.74
CA VAL A 283 2.10 9.64 4.88
C VAL A 283 1.40 9.22 6.16
N GLY A 284 2.06 8.46 7.03
CA GLY A 284 1.40 8.02 8.27
C GLY A 284 2.32 7.29 9.22
N ASP A 285 2.14 7.58 10.51
CA ASP A 285 2.75 6.83 11.59
C ASP A 285 1.96 5.53 11.82
N PHE A 286 2.64 4.40 11.94
CA PHE A 286 1.99 3.12 12.20
C PHE A 286 1.26 3.09 13.56
N ALA A 287 1.74 3.85 14.54
CA ALA A 287 1.07 4.07 15.82
C ALA A 287 0.16 5.31 15.81
N GLY A 288 0.10 6.04 14.70
CA GLY A 288 -0.70 7.24 14.53
C GLY A 288 -2.20 7.00 14.59
N ALA A 289 -2.94 8.08 14.73
CA ALA A 289 -4.40 7.98 14.95
C ALA A 289 -5.20 7.77 13.66
N LYS A 290 -4.60 8.00 12.47
CA LYS A 290 -5.39 8.13 11.23
C LYS A 290 -5.00 7.13 10.14
N ALA A 291 -3.77 7.10 9.64
CA ALA A 291 -3.42 6.50 8.36
C ALA A 291 -3.87 5.03 8.21
N ILE A 292 -3.41 4.12 9.07
CA ILE A 292 -3.78 2.70 9.00
C ILE A 292 -5.30 2.50 9.19
N ARG A 293 -5.92 3.25 10.12
CA ARG A 293 -7.37 3.16 10.37
C ARG A 293 -8.18 3.65 9.19
N ALA A 294 -7.75 4.74 8.55
CA ALA A 294 -8.41 5.28 7.37
C ALA A 294 -8.31 4.32 6.17
N VAL A 295 -7.15 3.70 5.95
CA VAL A 295 -7.00 2.61 4.98
C VAL A 295 -7.93 1.45 5.34
N GLY A 296 -7.98 1.02 6.60
CA GLY A 296 -8.90 -0.01 7.07
C GLY A 296 -10.37 0.33 6.79
N GLY A 297 -10.78 1.57 7.04
CA GLY A 297 -12.12 2.09 6.73
C GLY A 297 -12.43 2.04 5.23
N TYR A 298 -11.49 2.51 4.39
CA TYR A 298 -11.60 2.46 2.93
C TYR A 298 -11.80 1.02 2.41
N LEU A 299 -11.04 0.07 2.95
CA LEU A 299 -11.13 -1.34 2.58
C LEU A 299 -12.43 -2.01 3.04
N LYS A 300 -12.87 -1.71 4.28
CA LYS A 300 -14.14 -2.23 4.84
C LYS A 300 -15.34 -1.80 3.99
N GLN A 301 -15.39 -0.53 3.57
CA GLN A 301 -16.44 -0.02 2.70
C GLN A 301 -16.53 -0.75 1.35
N ARG A 302 -15.40 -1.32 0.89
CA ARG A 302 -15.28 -2.03 -0.39
C ARG A 302 -15.27 -3.55 -0.26
N GLY A 303 -15.50 -4.08 0.94
CA GLY A 303 -15.48 -5.52 1.19
C GLY A 303 -14.12 -6.17 0.87
N ALA A 304 -13.05 -5.38 0.84
CA ALA A 304 -11.72 -5.83 0.46
C ALA A 304 -10.92 -6.34 1.67
N LEU A 305 -10.08 -7.36 1.46
CA LEU A 305 -9.23 -7.95 2.48
C LEU A 305 -7.75 -7.66 2.21
N VAL A 306 -6.97 -7.48 3.27
CA VAL A 306 -5.51 -7.40 3.18
C VAL A 306 -4.94 -8.79 2.90
N SER A 307 -4.09 -8.89 1.87
CA SER A 307 -3.32 -10.11 1.56
C SER A 307 -2.03 -10.17 2.38
N ALA A 308 -1.23 -9.10 2.26
CA ALA A 308 0.04 -9.00 2.95
C ALA A 308 0.29 -7.57 3.43
N PHE A 309 1.01 -7.42 4.53
CA PHE A 309 1.47 -6.16 5.07
C PHE A 309 2.98 -6.26 5.36
N TYR A 310 3.79 -5.61 4.51
CA TYR A 310 5.23 -5.51 4.72
C TYR A 310 5.55 -4.40 5.73
N LEU A 311 6.21 -4.79 6.80
CA LEU A 311 6.54 -3.96 7.95
C LEU A 311 8.03 -3.61 8.04
N SER A 312 8.90 -4.25 7.24
CA SER A 312 10.34 -4.20 7.51
C SER A 312 10.62 -4.54 8.99
N ASN A 313 11.46 -3.75 9.66
CA ASN A 313 11.73 -3.84 11.10
C ASN A 313 11.03 -2.74 11.93
N VAL A 314 9.94 -2.17 11.45
CA VAL A 314 9.21 -1.08 12.13
C VAL A 314 8.73 -1.50 13.52
N GLU A 315 8.33 -2.75 13.71
CA GLU A 315 7.88 -3.27 15.01
C GLU A 315 8.96 -3.09 16.11
N GLU A 316 10.25 -3.15 15.76
CA GLU A 316 11.35 -2.91 16.69
C GLU A 316 11.31 -1.47 17.22
N TYR A 317 11.10 -0.49 16.34
CA TYR A 317 11.00 0.93 16.70
C TYR A 317 9.73 1.22 17.51
N LEU A 318 8.60 0.63 17.16
CA LEU A 318 7.34 0.81 17.89
C LEU A 318 7.45 0.30 19.32
N ARG A 319 8.15 -0.82 19.55
CA ARG A 319 8.42 -1.36 20.88
C ARG A 319 9.41 -0.47 21.67
N GLN A 320 10.49 -0.03 21.02
CA GLN A 320 11.47 0.89 21.63
C GLN A 320 10.84 2.21 22.06
N ASN A 321 9.89 2.73 21.28
CA ASN A 321 9.19 3.98 21.57
C ASN A 321 7.98 3.80 22.50
N GLY A 322 7.64 2.56 22.91
CA GLY A 322 6.53 2.29 23.83
C GLY A 322 5.13 2.43 23.20
N VAL A 323 5.02 2.50 21.88
CA VAL A 323 3.75 2.70 21.12
C VAL A 323 3.26 1.43 20.41
N TRP A 324 3.76 0.28 20.83
CA TRP A 324 3.41 -1.01 20.26
C TRP A 324 1.90 -1.31 20.31
N LEU A 325 1.24 -0.96 21.42
CA LEU A 325 -0.20 -1.24 21.58
C LEU A 325 -1.07 -0.39 20.66
N ASP A 326 -0.64 0.84 20.34
CA ASP A 326 -1.33 1.70 19.41
C ASP A 326 -1.29 1.13 17.98
N PHE A 327 -0.12 0.62 17.56
CA PHE A 327 0.01 -0.10 16.31
C PHE A 327 -0.89 -1.34 16.26
N CYS A 328 -0.93 -2.14 17.33
CA CYS A 328 -1.81 -3.30 17.39
C CYS A 328 -3.28 -2.91 17.24
N ALA A 329 -3.70 -1.84 17.91
CA ALA A 329 -5.05 -1.30 17.78
C ALA A 329 -5.35 -0.87 16.34
N ASN A 330 -4.39 -0.19 15.67
CA ASN A 330 -4.54 0.23 14.28
C ASN A 330 -4.67 -0.96 13.32
N VAL A 331 -3.81 -1.98 13.46
CA VAL A 331 -3.88 -3.18 12.62
C VAL A 331 -5.15 -3.99 12.90
N SER A 332 -5.72 -3.92 14.11
CA SER A 332 -6.98 -4.60 14.42
C SER A 332 -8.15 -4.08 13.57
N GLU A 333 -8.07 -2.83 13.10
CA GLU A 333 -9.05 -2.22 12.20
C GLU A 333 -8.93 -2.67 10.73
N LEU A 334 -7.83 -3.29 10.34
CA LEU A 334 -7.66 -3.78 8.96
C LEU A 334 -8.54 -5.02 8.72
N PRO A 335 -9.32 -5.05 7.63
CA PRO A 335 -10.07 -6.25 7.23
C PRO A 335 -9.10 -7.34 6.77
N ARG A 336 -9.10 -8.48 7.47
CA ARG A 336 -8.15 -9.59 7.28
C ARG A 336 -8.79 -10.93 7.61
N ASP A 337 -8.19 -12.01 7.14
CA ASP A 337 -8.58 -13.38 7.46
C ASP A 337 -7.36 -14.26 7.81
N GLY A 338 -7.56 -15.57 7.89
CA GLY A 338 -6.52 -16.53 8.27
C GLY A 338 -5.35 -16.65 7.28
N THR A 339 -5.48 -16.09 6.07
CA THR A 339 -4.43 -16.09 5.03
C THR A 339 -3.70 -14.76 4.92
N SER A 340 -4.17 -13.73 5.65
CA SER A 340 -3.51 -12.42 5.69
C SER A 340 -2.18 -12.51 6.43
N THR A 341 -1.12 -11.99 5.83
CA THR A 341 0.26 -12.26 6.25
C THR A 341 1.04 -10.97 6.49
N PHE A 342 1.81 -10.91 7.57
CA PHE A 342 2.88 -9.93 7.72
C PHE A 342 4.15 -10.40 7.03
N ILE A 343 4.90 -9.46 6.44
CA ILE A 343 6.27 -9.64 6.01
C ILE A 343 7.13 -8.74 6.89
N ARG A 344 8.08 -9.32 7.60
CA ARG A 344 8.92 -8.65 8.61
C ARG A 344 10.39 -8.84 8.30
N SER A 345 11.21 -7.94 8.80
CA SER A 345 12.64 -8.08 8.85
C SER A 345 13.12 -8.13 10.27
N THR A 346 13.82 -9.19 10.62
CA THR A 346 14.38 -9.41 11.95
C THR A 346 15.91 -9.47 11.90
N ARG A 347 16.55 -9.03 12.97
CA ARG A 347 18.01 -9.14 13.09
C ARG A 347 18.41 -10.58 13.29
N SER A 348 19.28 -11.12 12.42
CA SER A 348 19.72 -12.50 12.48
C SER A 348 20.79 -12.77 13.55
N GLY A 349 21.43 -11.73 14.08
CA GLY A 349 22.64 -11.85 14.94
C GLY A 349 23.91 -12.21 14.16
N SER A 350 23.87 -12.38 12.84
CA SER A 350 25.04 -12.59 11.99
C SER A 350 25.90 -11.33 11.93
N SER A 351 27.21 -11.51 11.91
CA SER A 351 28.18 -10.44 11.63
C SER A 351 28.33 -10.14 10.14
N ASP A 352 27.79 -11.01 9.27
CA ASP A 352 27.73 -10.77 7.83
C ASP A 352 26.62 -9.78 7.52
N PRO A 353 26.94 -8.62 6.92
CA PRO A 353 25.92 -7.63 6.54
C PRO A 353 24.85 -8.17 5.59
N ALA A 354 25.18 -9.11 4.72
CA ALA A 354 24.25 -9.76 3.82
C ALA A 354 23.21 -10.61 4.57
N GLU A 355 23.52 -11.07 5.75
CA GLU A 355 22.69 -11.88 6.62
C GLU A 355 22.13 -11.11 7.83
N ALA A 356 22.49 -9.84 7.99
CA ALA A 356 22.16 -9.04 9.17
C ALA A 356 20.65 -8.88 9.39
N LEU A 357 19.90 -8.82 8.29
CA LEU A 357 18.45 -8.75 8.28
C LEU A 357 17.87 -9.95 7.53
N ARG A 358 17.02 -10.69 8.19
CA ARG A 358 16.32 -11.84 7.64
C ARG A 358 14.84 -11.52 7.48
N SER A 359 14.33 -11.70 6.27
CA SER A 359 12.90 -11.58 6.02
C SER A 359 12.17 -12.86 6.45
N GLU A 360 11.03 -12.68 7.08
CA GLU A 360 10.15 -13.75 7.52
C GLU A 360 8.67 -13.37 7.35
N ILE A 361 7.80 -14.37 7.27
CA ILE A 361 6.36 -14.16 7.20
C ILE A 361 5.67 -14.69 8.46
N GLY A 362 4.56 -14.06 8.81
CA GLY A 362 3.75 -14.48 9.95
C GLY A 362 2.29 -14.07 9.79
N ALA A 363 1.37 -14.84 10.36
CA ALA A 363 -0.04 -14.56 10.25
C ALA A 363 -0.41 -13.20 10.88
N MET A 364 -1.20 -12.39 10.19
CA MET A 364 -1.72 -11.12 10.75
C MET A 364 -2.70 -11.34 11.92
N SER A 365 -3.29 -12.53 12.01
CA SER A 365 -4.14 -12.90 13.15
C SER A 365 -3.37 -12.98 14.47
N ALA A 366 -2.05 -13.20 14.45
CA ALA A 366 -1.22 -13.24 15.65
C ALA A 366 -1.19 -11.92 16.42
N ILE A 367 -1.51 -10.79 15.78
CA ILE A 367 -1.54 -9.46 16.41
C ILE A 367 -2.71 -9.29 17.40
N SER A 368 -3.73 -10.14 17.33
CA SER A 368 -4.84 -10.13 18.30
C SER A 368 -4.40 -10.42 19.75
N ASN A 369 -3.19 -10.93 19.93
CA ASN A 369 -2.57 -11.25 21.21
C ASN A 369 -1.52 -10.21 21.66
N CYS A 370 -1.68 -8.94 21.28
CA CYS A 370 -0.83 -7.82 21.70
C CYS A 370 -0.97 -7.55 23.20
N ARG A 371 -0.44 -8.41 24.06
CA ARG A 371 -0.31 -8.23 25.51
C ARG A 371 1.14 -8.20 25.93
#